data_08e044d9ce47c1dc52d5a711ba012941
#
_entry.id   08e044d9ce47c1dc52d5a711ba012941
#
_cell.length_a   1.000
_cell.length_b   1.000
_cell.length_c   1.000
_cell.angle_alpha   90.00
_cell.angle_beta   90.00
_cell.angle_gamma   90.00
#
_symmetry.space_group_name_H-M   'P 1'
#
loop_
_entity.id
_entity.type
_entity.pdbx_description
1 polymer ?
#
loop_
_entity_poly.entity_id
_entity_poly.type
_entity_poly.pdbx_seq_one_letter_code
_entity_poly.pdbx_strand_id
1 'polypeptide(L)'
;LFMVLFSAMAVSGTYWSVSAGGGIINFRAVGIMLAGFIGGPAVGSITGLIAGLHRAFFINTDASYIHGGLSILQGIAAGFTTNYLKSKHHRLWLWALIYALLLEVLFWAFFALLTWPETVANPNALALLSLPILITNTIAVSLFIGVLEVSTYIWDSEKTKTTKNTFDAIQMIFSTLQAGFKDLTVTKITEIITTALPSLIWTAVIYKNRVYIRGAYKTKEDRTQGEAETSILRLQKSLPDMPHVLTLPVRWQDEIIGYIIAAKSKGDTFTKMGIEFLNGVCHICLLYTSP
;
A
#
# COMPACT_ATOMS: atom_id res chain seq x y z
N LEU A 1 9.32 -13.99 1.51
CA LEU A 1 8.84 -13.27 2.69
C LEU A 1 7.47 -13.80 3.15
N PHE A 2 6.43 -13.80 2.31
CA PHE A 2 5.07 -14.24 2.67
C PHE A 2 5.01 -15.67 3.22
N MET A 3 5.72 -16.63 2.61
CA MET A 3 5.79 -18.01 3.11
C MET A 3 6.29 -18.06 4.55
N VAL A 4 7.37 -17.36 4.87
CA VAL A 4 7.92 -17.32 6.23
C VAL A 4 6.95 -16.70 7.22
N LEU A 5 6.38 -15.55 6.85
CA LEU A 5 5.43 -14.82 7.71
C LEU A 5 4.20 -15.66 8.05
N PHE A 6 3.53 -16.22 7.03
CA PHE A 6 2.32 -17.00 7.26
C PHE A 6 2.60 -18.36 7.89
N SER A 7 3.74 -18.99 7.60
CA SER A 7 4.13 -20.23 8.30
C SER A 7 4.40 -19.97 9.79
N ALA A 8 5.10 -18.89 10.13
CA ALA A 8 5.31 -18.49 11.52
C ALA A 8 3.97 -18.18 12.22
N MET A 9 3.06 -17.46 11.55
CA MET A 9 1.72 -17.17 12.05
C MET A 9 0.91 -18.45 12.28
N ALA A 10 0.92 -19.40 11.34
CA ALA A 10 0.19 -20.65 11.46
C ALA A 10 0.75 -21.56 12.57
N VAL A 11 2.08 -21.64 12.69
CA VAL A 11 2.73 -22.39 13.78
C VAL A 11 2.44 -21.75 15.13
N SER A 12 2.63 -20.43 15.27
CA SER A 12 2.31 -19.69 16.50
C SER A 12 0.84 -19.83 16.89
N GLY A 13 -0.07 -19.81 15.91
CA GLY A 13 -1.49 -20.00 16.11
C GLY A 13 -1.87 -21.38 16.69
N THR A 14 -0.97 -22.36 16.62
CA THR A 14 -1.16 -23.65 17.28
C THR A 14 -1.00 -23.53 18.82
N TYR A 15 -0.11 -22.64 19.27
CA TYR A 15 0.18 -22.41 20.68
C TYR A 15 -0.74 -21.33 21.30
N TRP A 16 -1.20 -20.38 20.50
CA TRP A 16 -2.17 -19.38 20.93
C TRP A 16 -3.56 -19.99 20.90
N SER A 17 -3.90 -20.69 21.97
CA SER A 17 -5.17 -21.35 22.14
C SER A 17 -5.93 -20.72 23.29
N VAL A 18 -7.23 -20.53 23.09
CA VAL A 18 -8.16 -20.04 24.11
C VAL A 18 -9.13 -21.18 24.46
N SER A 19 -9.20 -21.51 25.73
CA SER A 19 -10.20 -22.49 26.21
C SER A 19 -11.55 -21.79 26.27
N ALA A 20 -12.51 -22.23 25.46
CA ALA A 20 -13.88 -21.75 25.48
C ALA A 20 -14.85 -22.91 25.39
N GLY A 21 -15.78 -23.01 26.36
CA GLY A 21 -16.83 -24.00 26.34
C GLY A 21 -16.38 -25.47 26.39
N GLY A 22 -15.17 -25.76 26.92
CA GLY A 22 -14.59 -27.10 26.96
C GLY A 22 -13.77 -27.47 25.73
N GLY A 23 -13.64 -26.57 24.75
CA GLY A 23 -12.79 -26.71 23.56
C GLY A 23 -11.61 -25.76 23.56
N ILE A 24 -10.62 -26.06 22.74
CA ILE A 24 -9.42 -25.25 22.53
C ILE A 24 -9.49 -24.60 21.14
N ILE A 25 -9.82 -23.31 21.10
CA ILE A 25 -9.81 -22.51 19.86
C ILE A 25 -8.35 -22.21 19.49
N ASN A 26 -7.90 -22.58 18.30
CA ASN A 26 -6.59 -22.25 17.79
C ASN A 26 -6.68 -21.48 16.47
N PHE A 27 -5.75 -20.54 16.26
CA PHE A 27 -5.72 -19.67 15.09
C PHE A 27 -4.86 -20.18 13.94
N ARG A 28 -4.41 -21.45 13.99
CA ARG A 28 -3.56 -22.04 12.94
C ARG A 28 -4.19 -21.98 11.56
N ALA A 29 -5.47 -22.34 11.46
CA ALA A 29 -6.22 -22.36 10.20
C ALA A 29 -6.31 -20.97 9.56
N VAL A 30 -6.38 -19.90 10.37
CA VAL A 30 -6.37 -18.52 9.88
C VAL A 30 -5.09 -18.23 9.10
N GLY A 31 -3.91 -18.57 9.67
CA GLY A 31 -2.64 -18.38 8.99
C GLY A 31 -2.52 -19.17 7.69
N ILE A 32 -3.01 -20.41 7.67
CA ILE A 32 -3.02 -21.27 6.48
C ILE A 32 -3.94 -20.72 5.39
N MET A 33 -5.17 -20.34 5.73
CA MET A 33 -6.12 -19.79 4.76
C MET A 33 -5.65 -18.44 4.20
N LEU A 34 -5.15 -17.54 5.04
CA LEU A 34 -4.60 -16.27 4.58
C LEU A 34 -3.40 -16.45 3.65
N ALA A 35 -2.50 -17.41 3.97
CA ALA A 35 -1.40 -17.78 3.10
C ALA A 35 -1.88 -18.19 1.70
N GLY A 36 -2.92 -19.01 1.64
CA GLY A 36 -3.55 -19.43 0.39
C GLY A 36 -4.22 -18.27 -0.33
N PHE A 37 -5.11 -17.53 0.32
CA PHE A 37 -5.92 -16.48 -0.30
C PHE A 37 -5.09 -15.30 -0.82
N ILE A 38 -4.01 -14.94 -0.13
CA ILE A 38 -3.14 -13.80 -0.48
C ILE A 38 -1.98 -14.26 -1.38
N GLY A 39 -1.31 -15.33 -0.96
CA GLY A 39 -0.06 -15.80 -1.57
C GLY A 39 -0.24 -16.79 -2.72
N GLY A 40 -1.43 -17.37 -2.87
CA GLY A 40 -1.73 -18.33 -3.92
C GLY A 40 -1.31 -19.76 -3.61
N PRO A 41 -1.39 -20.68 -4.63
CA PRO A 41 -1.22 -22.10 -4.41
C PRO A 41 0.11 -22.50 -3.79
N ALA A 42 1.22 -21.91 -4.24
CA ALA A 42 2.55 -22.25 -3.71
C ALA A 42 2.70 -21.84 -2.24
N VAL A 43 2.28 -20.61 -1.88
CA VAL A 43 2.41 -20.12 -0.52
C VAL A 43 1.47 -20.86 0.42
N GLY A 44 0.22 -21.08 0.00
CA GLY A 44 -0.77 -21.84 0.77
C GLY A 44 -0.34 -23.29 1.04
N SER A 45 0.14 -23.98 -0.01
CA SER A 45 0.61 -25.37 0.10
C SER A 45 1.83 -25.52 1.03
N ILE A 46 2.82 -24.64 0.90
CA ILE A 46 4.03 -24.67 1.75
C ILE A 46 3.68 -24.32 3.20
N THR A 47 2.84 -23.30 3.43
CA THR A 47 2.39 -22.94 4.77
C THR A 47 1.56 -24.06 5.41
N GLY A 48 0.64 -24.67 4.65
CA GLY A 48 -0.13 -25.82 5.10
C GLY A 48 0.75 -27.02 5.45
N LEU A 49 1.78 -27.30 4.62
CA LEU A 49 2.76 -28.35 4.85
C LEU A 49 3.54 -28.11 6.16
N ILE A 50 4.12 -26.93 6.32
CA ILE A 50 4.91 -26.59 7.53
C ILE A 50 4.03 -26.68 8.79
N ALA A 51 2.85 -26.04 8.76
CA ALA A 51 1.95 -26.03 9.91
C ALA A 51 1.34 -27.41 10.19
N GLY A 52 1.06 -28.21 9.15
CA GLY A 52 0.55 -29.55 9.23
C GLY A 52 1.59 -30.53 9.81
N LEU A 53 2.81 -30.52 9.32
CA LEU A 53 3.91 -31.34 9.86
C LEU A 53 4.23 -30.93 11.30
N HIS A 54 4.30 -29.65 11.57
CA HIS A 54 4.48 -29.16 12.94
C HIS A 54 3.39 -29.72 13.87
N ARG A 55 2.10 -29.66 13.47
CA ARG A 55 0.99 -30.20 14.24
C ARG A 55 1.11 -31.71 14.44
N ALA A 56 1.46 -32.46 13.40
CA ALA A 56 1.56 -33.90 13.42
C ALA A 56 2.67 -34.41 14.37
N PHE A 57 3.84 -33.76 14.36
CA PHE A 57 5.02 -34.26 15.04
C PHE A 57 5.34 -33.61 16.38
N PHE A 58 4.91 -32.35 16.58
CA PHE A 58 5.27 -31.59 17.79
C PHE A 58 4.11 -31.47 18.80
N ILE A 59 2.86 -31.77 18.38
CA ILE A 59 1.72 -31.74 19.29
C ILE A 59 1.26 -33.17 19.55
N ASN A 60 1.49 -33.64 20.75
CA ASN A 60 1.25 -35.03 21.13
C ASN A 60 -0.20 -35.24 21.57
N THR A 61 -1.12 -35.36 20.60
CA THR A 61 -2.51 -35.75 20.83
C THR A 61 -2.94 -36.83 19.83
N ASP A 62 -3.88 -37.69 20.16
CA ASP A 62 -4.29 -38.84 19.35
C ASP A 62 -4.76 -38.46 17.93
N ALA A 63 -5.38 -37.29 17.79
CA ALA A 63 -5.83 -36.78 16.50
C ALA A 63 -4.83 -35.86 15.77
N SER A 64 -3.58 -35.68 16.28
CA SER A 64 -2.62 -34.71 15.73
C SER A 64 -2.24 -35.00 14.27
N TYR A 65 -2.07 -36.26 13.90
CA TYR A 65 -1.74 -36.64 12.52
C TYR A 65 -2.89 -36.33 11.54
N ILE A 66 -4.14 -36.56 11.96
CA ILE A 66 -5.32 -36.24 11.14
C ILE A 66 -5.42 -34.74 10.95
N HIS A 67 -5.34 -33.97 12.05
CA HIS A 67 -5.33 -32.49 11.97
C HIS A 67 -4.17 -31.95 11.13
N GLY A 68 -2.99 -32.58 11.23
CA GLY A 68 -1.83 -32.22 10.42
C GLY A 68 -2.07 -32.42 8.93
N GLY A 69 -2.55 -33.60 8.54
CA GLY A 69 -2.90 -33.92 7.15
C GLY A 69 -3.99 -33.01 6.57
N LEU A 70 -5.06 -32.78 7.33
CA LEU A 70 -6.14 -31.86 6.92
C LEU A 70 -5.65 -30.41 6.79
N SER A 71 -4.67 -29.97 7.60
CA SER A 71 -4.08 -28.64 7.47
C SER A 71 -3.30 -28.46 6.17
N ILE A 72 -2.63 -29.53 5.69
CA ILE A 72 -1.95 -29.53 4.39
C ILE A 72 -2.99 -29.36 3.27
N LEU A 73 -4.05 -30.16 3.31
CA LEU A 73 -5.13 -30.07 2.32
C LEU A 73 -5.82 -28.72 2.33
N GLN A 74 -6.07 -28.15 3.51
CA GLN A 74 -6.66 -26.82 3.66
C GLN A 74 -5.78 -25.74 3.02
N GLY A 75 -4.45 -25.79 3.20
CA GLY A 75 -3.52 -24.86 2.58
C GLY A 75 -3.50 -24.94 1.04
N ILE A 76 -3.52 -26.17 0.50
CA ILE A 76 -3.62 -26.42 -0.93
C ILE A 76 -4.94 -25.83 -1.47
N ALA A 77 -6.06 -26.22 -0.86
CA ALA A 77 -7.39 -25.79 -1.28
C ALA A 77 -7.56 -24.26 -1.20
N ALA A 78 -7.11 -23.62 -0.11
CA ALA A 78 -7.10 -22.16 0.03
C ALA A 78 -6.28 -21.49 -1.08
N GLY A 79 -5.15 -22.07 -1.47
CA GLY A 79 -4.34 -21.55 -2.55
C GLY A 79 -5.04 -21.54 -3.91
N PHE A 80 -5.80 -22.56 -4.23
CA PHE A 80 -6.55 -22.63 -5.50
C PHE A 80 -7.69 -21.61 -5.58
N THR A 81 -8.24 -21.16 -4.46
CA THR A 81 -9.30 -20.13 -4.45
C THR A 81 -8.78 -18.71 -4.77
N THR A 82 -7.46 -18.48 -4.73
CA THR A 82 -6.84 -17.17 -4.94
C THR A 82 -7.26 -16.50 -6.25
N ASN A 83 -7.23 -17.24 -7.35
CA ASN A 83 -7.58 -16.68 -8.67
C ASN A 83 -9.06 -16.27 -8.71
N TYR A 84 -9.90 -17.01 -8.01
CA TYR A 84 -11.31 -16.68 -7.88
C TYR A 84 -11.53 -15.44 -7.03
N LEU A 85 -10.83 -15.30 -5.90
CA LEU A 85 -10.87 -14.11 -5.07
C LEU A 85 -10.37 -12.88 -5.81
N LYS A 86 -9.24 -12.98 -6.52
CA LYS A 86 -8.68 -11.88 -7.32
C LYS A 86 -9.59 -11.41 -8.46
N SER A 87 -10.46 -12.26 -8.99
CA SER A 87 -11.44 -11.89 -10.03
C SER A 87 -12.62 -11.07 -9.49
N LYS A 88 -12.81 -11.03 -8.18
CA LYS A 88 -13.88 -10.30 -7.50
C LYS A 88 -13.38 -8.93 -7.05
N HIS A 89 -13.61 -7.90 -7.85
CA HIS A 89 -13.12 -6.54 -7.57
C HIS A 89 -13.87 -5.82 -6.42
N HIS A 90 -14.99 -6.36 -5.97
CA HIS A 90 -15.79 -5.74 -4.91
C HIS A 90 -16.13 -6.73 -3.81
N ARG A 91 -16.01 -6.30 -2.54
CA ARG A 91 -16.36 -7.08 -1.35
C ARG A 91 -15.53 -8.35 -1.20
N LEU A 92 -14.22 -8.26 -1.38
CA LEU A 92 -13.30 -9.39 -1.20
C LEU A 92 -13.48 -10.07 0.17
N TRP A 93 -13.73 -9.28 1.24
CA TRP A 93 -13.98 -9.79 2.58
C TRP A 93 -15.19 -10.74 2.65
N LEU A 94 -16.25 -10.47 1.88
CA LEU A 94 -17.45 -11.34 1.85
C LEU A 94 -17.16 -12.66 1.15
N TRP A 95 -16.43 -12.63 0.03
CA TRP A 95 -16.01 -13.85 -0.65
C TRP A 95 -15.01 -14.65 0.19
N ALA A 96 -14.08 -13.98 0.87
CA ALA A 96 -13.17 -14.62 1.81
C ALA A 96 -13.91 -15.31 2.96
N LEU A 97 -14.97 -14.68 3.49
CA LEU A 97 -15.86 -15.28 4.49
C LEU A 97 -16.51 -16.57 3.97
N ILE A 98 -17.10 -16.54 2.77
CA ILE A 98 -17.77 -17.70 2.17
C ILE A 98 -16.79 -18.85 1.95
N TYR A 99 -15.60 -18.58 1.36
CA TYR A 99 -14.60 -19.61 1.11
C TYR A 99 -13.94 -20.13 2.39
N ALA A 100 -13.69 -19.28 3.37
CA ALA A 100 -13.17 -19.70 4.67
C ALA A 100 -14.18 -20.60 5.40
N LEU A 101 -15.45 -20.22 5.38
CA LEU A 101 -16.53 -21.06 5.94
C LEU A 101 -16.59 -22.43 5.26
N LEU A 102 -16.55 -22.44 3.91
CA LEU A 102 -16.57 -23.69 3.14
C LEU A 102 -15.37 -24.59 3.49
N LEU A 103 -14.16 -24.02 3.56
CA LEU A 103 -12.96 -24.77 3.90
C LEU A 103 -12.98 -25.30 5.33
N GLU A 104 -13.49 -24.55 6.29
CA GLU A 104 -13.66 -25.01 7.67
C GLU A 104 -14.71 -26.11 7.80
N VAL A 105 -15.85 -25.96 7.11
CA VAL A 105 -16.87 -27.02 7.06
C VAL A 105 -16.32 -28.30 6.47
N LEU A 106 -15.61 -28.22 5.35
CA LEU A 106 -14.95 -29.38 4.72
C LEU A 106 -13.90 -29.99 5.66
N PHE A 107 -13.09 -29.18 6.32
CA PHE A 107 -12.11 -29.64 7.30
C PHE A 107 -12.75 -30.49 8.38
N TRP A 108 -13.80 -29.98 9.03
CA TRP A 108 -14.47 -30.67 10.11
C TRP A 108 -15.30 -31.88 9.64
N ALA A 109 -15.85 -31.83 8.41
CA ALA A 109 -16.53 -32.97 7.80
C ALA A 109 -15.54 -34.13 7.53
N PHE A 110 -14.37 -33.85 6.95
CA PHE A 110 -13.32 -34.85 6.77
C PHE A 110 -12.75 -35.34 8.09
N PHE A 111 -12.57 -34.46 9.07
CA PHE A 111 -12.15 -34.86 10.41
C PHE A 111 -13.14 -35.86 11.03
N ALA A 112 -14.42 -35.54 10.99
CA ALA A 112 -15.46 -36.43 11.50
C ALA A 112 -15.50 -37.79 10.79
N LEU A 113 -15.29 -37.79 9.46
CA LEU A 113 -15.22 -39.02 8.65
C LEU A 113 -14.00 -39.87 9.00
N LEU A 114 -12.84 -39.26 9.22
CA LEU A 114 -11.59 -39.96 9.52
C LEU A 114 -11.53 -40.48 10.98
N THR A 115 -12.28 -39.85 11.88
CA THR A 115 -12.39 -40.26 13.30
C THR A 115 -13.63 -41.07 13.58
N TRP A 116 -14.31 -41.59 12.55
CA TRP A 116 -15.40 -42.54 12.69
C TRP A 116 -14.88 -43.88 13.26
N PRO A 117 -15.47 -44.51 14.25
CA PRO A 117 -16.80 -44.29 14.87
C PRO A 117 -16.81 -43.39 16.13
N GLU A 118 -15.67 -42.86 16.58
CA GLU A 118 -15.58 -42.10 17.83
C GLU A 118 -16.48 -40.84 17.81
N THR A 119 -16.56 -40.15 16.64
CA THR A 119 -17.40 -38.97 16.44
C THR A 119 -18.90 -39.29 16.52
N VAL A 120 -19.31 -40.47 16.09
CA VAL A 120 -20.70 -40.91 16.17
C VAL A 120 -21.09 -41.27 17.61
N ALA A 121 -20.13 -41.76 18.38
CA ALA A 121 -20.36 -42.05 19.80
C ALA A 121 -20.60 -40.78 20.63
N ASN A 122 -20.03 -39.62 20.19
CA ASN A 122 -20.19 -38.37 20.93
C ASN A 122 -20.32 -37.13 19.99
N PRO A 123 -21.44 -37.00 19.26
CA PRO A 123 -21.63 -35.91 18.28
C PRO A 123 -21.70 -34.54 18.95
N ASN A 124 -22.17 -34.46 20.19
CA ASN A 124 -22.22 -33.20 20.93
C ASN A 124 -20.81 -32.65 21.25
N ALA A 125 -19.86 -33.54 21.56
CA ALA A 125 -18.49 -33.14 21.80
C ALA A 125 -17.83 -32.55 20.51
N LEU A 126 -18.07 -33.19 19.38
CA LEU A 126 -17.58 -32.65 18.08
C LEU A 126 -18.18 -31.28 17.79
N ALA A 127 -19.48 -31.10 17.92
CA ALA A 127 -20.15 -29.81 17.69
C ALA A 127 -19.65 -28.72 18.64
N LEU A 128 -19.47 -29.06 19.92
CA LEU A 128 -18.98 -28.13 20.94
C LEU A 128 -17.57 -27.63 20.63
N LEU A 129 -16.71 -28.47 20.03
CA LEU A 129 -15.34 -28.13 19.64
C LEU A 129 -15.28 -27.39 18.29
N SER A 130 -16.01 -27.89 17.29
CA SER A 130 -15.91 -27.41 15.91
C SER A 130 -16.57 -26.07 15.68
N LEU A 131 -17.76 -25.82 16.25
CA LEU A 131 -18.52 -24.59 15.99
C LEU A 131 -17.79 -23.30 16.40
N PRO A 132 -17.23 -23.18 17.62
CA PRO A 132 -16.48 -21.98 18.00
C PRO A 132 -15.28 -21.72 17.09
N ILE A 133 -14.55 -22.80 16.73
CA ILE A 133 -13.36 -22.69 15.87
C ILE A 133 -13.75 -22.25 14.46
N LEU A 134 -14.78 -22.86 13.89
CA LEU A 134 -15.31 -22.54 12.56
C LEU A 134 -15.72 -21.06 12.50
N ILE A 135 -16.52 -20.59 13.45
CA ILE A 135 -16.99 -19.20 13.50
C ILE A 135 -15.81 -18.24 13.65
N THR A 136 -14.93 -18.49 14.61
CA THR A 136 -13.81 -17.60 14.93
C THR A 136 -12.83 -17.50 13.77
N ASN A 137 -12.43 -18.62 13.18
CA ASN A 137 -11.48 -18.64 12.05
C ASN A 137 -12.07 -17.96 10.82
N THR A 138 -13.33 -18.25 10.51
CA THR A 138 -14.02 -17.64 9.36
C THR A 138 -14.11 -16.12 9.49
N ILE A 139 -14.52 -15.63 10.67
CA ILE A 139 -14.59 -14.20 10.94
C ILE A 139 -13.19 -13.57 10.89
N ALA A 140 -12.19 -14.19 11.52
CA ALA A 140 -10.83 -13.67 11.56
C ALA A 140 -10.23 -13.51 10.15
N VAL A 141 -10.39 -14.51 9.28
CA VAL A 141 -9.93 -14.44 7.89
C VAL A 141 -10.66 -13.35 7.12
N SER A 142 -11.98 -13.26 7.27
CA SER A 142 -12.80 -12.25 6.61
C SER A 142 -12.40 -10.82 7.03
N LEU A 143 -12.23 -10.59 8.33
CA LEU A 143 -11.81 -9.30 8.87
C LEU A 143 -10.41 -8.91 8.36
N PHE A 144 -9.46 -9.85 8.34
CA PHE A 144 -8.11 -9.57 7.87
C PHE A 144 -8.11 -9.17 6.38
N ILE A 145 -8.84 -9.91 5.54
CA ILE A 145 -8.99 -9.57 4.12
C ILE A 145 -9.71 -8.22 3.96
N GLY A 146 -10.72 -7.94 4.79
CA GLY A 146 -11.41 -6.65 4.78
C GLY A 146 -10.49 -5.47 5.12
N VAL A 147 -9.63 -5.62 6.11
CA VAL A 147 -8.63 -4.59 6.45
C VAL A 147 -7.65 -4.38 5.28
N LEU A 148 -7.20 -5.45 4.63
CA LEU A 148 -6.35 -5.33 3.44
C LEU A 148 -7.08 -4.66 2.28
N GLU A 149 -8.35 -5.00 2.03
CA GLU A 149 -9.16 -4.39 0.98
C GLU A 149 -9.31 -2.87 1.20
N VAL A 150 -9.63 -2.44 2.42
CA VAL A 150 -9.72 -1.02 2.76
C VAL A 150 -8.37 -0.33 2.63
N SER A 151 -7.29 -0.95 3.10
CA SER A 151 -5.94 -0.38 3.03
C SER A 151 -5.49 -0.20 1.57
N THR A 152 -5.73 -1.17 0.69
CA THR A 152 -5.42 -1.05 -0.73
C THR A 152 -6.28 -0.01 -1.43
N TYR A 153 -7.57 0.07 -1.09
CA TYR A 153 -8.48 1.08 -1.63
C TYR A 153 -8.05 2.50 -1.28
N ILE A 154 -7.66 2.75 -0.03
CA ILE A 154 -7.15 4.06 0.42
C ILE A 154 -5.87 4.40 -0.36
N TRP A 155 -4.93 3.46 -0.45
CA TRP A 155 -3.67 3.64 -1.16
C TRP A 155 -3.86 3.95 -2.65
N ASP A 156 -4.75 3.23 -3.34
CA ASP A 156 -5.03 3.44 -4.76
C ASP A 156 -5.81 4.74 -4.99
N SER A 157 -6.70 5.11 -4.08
CA SER A 157 -7.41 6.40 -4.12
C SER A 157 -6.45 7.58 -4.00
N GLU A 158 -5.48 7.53 -3.08
CA GLU A 158 -4.47 8.58 -2.93
C GLU A 158 -3.59 8.70 -4.17
N LYS A 159 -3.14 7.58 -4.74
CA LYS A 159 -2.37 7.56 -5.99
C LYS A 159 -3.15 8.18 -7.15
N THR A 160 -4.40 7.77 -7.32
CA THR A 160 -5.26 8.27 -8.40
C THR A 160 -5.51 9.77 -8.26
N LYS A 161 -5.73 10.25 -7.04
CA LYS A 161 -5.93 11.67 -6.74
C LYS A 161 -4.69 12.50 -7.09
N THR A 162 -3.51 12.01 -6.68
CA THR A 162 -2.23 12.67 -6.99
C THR A 162 -1.98 12.70 -8.50
N THR A 163 -2.20 11.60 -9.21
CA THR A 163 -2.03 11.52 -10.66
C THR A 163 -2.97 12.47 -11.39
N LYS A 164 -4.24 12.53 -10.99
CA LYS A 164 -5.24 13.44 -11.57
C LYS A 164 -4.83 14.89 -11.35
N ASN A 165 -4.49 15.27 -10.11
CA ASN A 165 -4.07 16.64 -9.79
C ASN A 165 -2.84 17.06 -10.61
N THR A 166 -1.88 16.14 -10.80
CA THR A 166 -0.67 16.38 -11.60
C THR A 166 -1.02 16.59 -13.08
N PHE A 167 -1.93 15.79 -13.62
CA PHE A 167 -2.37 15.90 -15.01
C PHE A 167 -3.14 17.20 -15.25
N ASP A 168 -4.10 17.54 -14.38
CA ASP A 168 -4.86 18.79 -14.44
C ASP A 168 -3.92 20.01 -14.35
N ALA A 169 -2.90 19.94 -13.49
CA ALA A 169 -1.89 20.99 -13.37
C ALA A 169 -1.07 21.16 -14.66
N ILE A 170 -0.65 20.06 -15.30
CA ILE A 170 0.06 20.12 -16.59
C ILE A 170 -0.80 20.80 -17.66
N GLN A 171 -2.09 20.46 -17.76
CA GLN A 171 -3.01 21.11 -18.70
C GLN A 171 -3.18 22.60 -18.39
N MET A 172 -3.29 22.98 -17.10
CA MET A 172 -3.37 24.39 -16.71
C MET A 172 -2.10 25.17 -17.04
N ILE A 173 -0.92 24.58 -16.84
CA ILE A 173 0.36 25.18 -17.20
C ILE A 173 0.42 25.37 -18.72
N PHE A 174 0.05 24.36 -19.49
CA PHE A 174 0.04 24.40 -20.93
C PHE A 174 -0.88 25.53 -21.46
N SER A 175 -2.11 25.60 -20.97
CA SER A 175 -3.05 26.67 -21.36
C SER A 175 -2.57 28.07 -20.94
N THR A 176 -1.90 28.16 -19.78
CA THR A 176 -1.34 29.42 -19.29
C THR A 176 -0.18 29.89 -20.18
N LEU A 177 0.65 28.97 -20.66
CA LEU A 177 1.78 29.26 -21.54
C LEU A 177 1.38 29.65 -22.96
N GLN A 178 0.20 29.21 -23.44
CA GLN A 178 -0.33 29.64 -24.74
C GLN A 178 -0.55 31.17 -24.81
N ALA A 179 -0.74 31.83 -23.68
CA ALA A 179 -0.82 33.30 -23.60
C ALA A 179 0.55 34.00 -23.68
N GLY A 180 1.63 33.26 -23.86
CA GLY A 180 3.02 33.71 -23.90
C GLY A 180 3.70 33.70 -22.53
N PHE A 181 5.04 33.64 -22.55
CA PHE A 181 5.86 33.57 -21.32
C PHE A 181 6.12 35.00 -20.79
N LYS A 182 5.22 35.50 -19.95
CA LYS A 182 5.27 36.82 -19.30
C LYS A 182 5.36 36.68 -17.80
N ASP A 183 5.71 37.76 -17.07
CA ASP A 183 5.78 37.78 -15.60
C ASP A 183 4.53 37.21 -14.92
N LEU A 184 3.33 37.56 -15.43
CA LEU A 184 2.07 37.04 -14.93
C LEU A 184 1.92 35.52 -15.14
N THR A 185 2.44 35.02 -16.25
CA THR A 185 2.44 33.59 -16.60
C THR A 185 3.32 32.80 -15.63
N VAL A 186 4.52 33.30 -15.32
CA VAL A 186 5.45 32.66 -14.39
C VAL A 186 4.86 32.60 -12.97
N THR A 187 4.20 33.67 -12.53
CA THR A 187 3.51 33.71 -11.23
C THR A 187 2.38 32.65 -11.17
N LYS A 188 1.61 32.51 -12.24
CA LYS A 188 0.56 31.46 -12.30
C LYS A 188 1.15 30.06 -12.31
N ILE A 189 2.27 29.83 -13.00
CA ILE A 189 2.95 28.52 -12.99
C ILE A 189 3.37 28.14 -11.57
N THR A 190 3.99 29.07 -10.80
CA THR A 190 4.36 28.79 -9.40
C THR A 190 3.14 28.45 -8.54
N GLU A 191 2.02 29.12 -8.76
CA GLU A 191 0.77 28.83 -8.07
C GLU A 191 0.23 27.44 -8.42
N ILE A 192 0.20 27.08 -9.70
CA ILE A 192 -0.26 25.76 -10.17
C ILE A 192 0.62 24.65 -9.58
N ILE A 193 1.95 24.80 -9.60
CA ILE A 193 2.88 23.82 -9.02
C ILE A 193 2.62 23.63 -7.53
N THR A 194 2.46 24.71 -6.77
CA THR A 194 2.21 24.65 -5.33
C THR A 194 0.87 24.00 -5.01
N THR A 195 -0.15 24.23 -5.85
CA THR A 195 -1.47 23.61 -5.69
C THR A 195 -1.48 22.13 -6.07
N ALA A 196 -0.74 21.75 -7.10
CA ALA A 196 -0.64 20.37 -7.57
C ALA A 196 0.15 19.47 -6.60
N LEU A 197 1.13 20.03 -5.91
CA LEU A 197 1.97 19.35 -4.93
C LEU A 197 1.79 19.98 -3.53
N PRO A 198 0.71 19.68 -2.80
CA PRO A 198 0.39 20.32 -1.52
C PRO A 198 1.41 20.01 -0.41
N SER A 199 2.29 19.04 -0.61
CA SER A 199 3.41 18.75 0.30
C SER A 199 4.59 19.73 0.16
N LEU A 200 4.55 20.65 -0.82
CA LEU A 200 5.56 21.70 -0.96
C LEU A 200 5.27 22.84 0.01
N ILE A 201 6.32 23.29 0.71
CA ILE A 201 6.24 24.47 1.55
C ILE A 201 6.25 25.73 0.68
N TRP A 202 7.11 25.71 -0.36
CA TRP A 202 7.18 26.78 -1.34
C TRP A 202 7.77 26.29 -2.66
N THR A 203 7.51 27.04 -3.71
CA THR A 203 8.06 26.88 -5.03
C THR A 203 8.56 28.21 -5.55
N ALA A 204 9.71 28.23 -6.20
CA ALA A 204 10.22 29.38 -6.88
C ALA A 204 10.54 29.07 -8.34
N VAL A 205 10.26 30.02 -9.22
CA VAL A 205 10.71 30.00 -10.61
C VAL A 205 11.62 31.19 -10.82
N ILE A 206 12.83 30.94 -11.32
CA ILE A 206 13.79 31.96 -11.69
C ILE A 206 13.80 32.07 -13.20
N TYR A 207 13.50 33.24 -13.72
CA TYR A 207 13.50 33.52 -15.16
C TYR A 207 13.94 34.95 -15.44
N LYS A 208 14.89 35.15 -16.39
CA LYS A 208 15.45 36.46 -16.76
C LYS A 208 15.89 37.29 -15.56
N ASN A 209 16.65 36.68 -14.63
CA ASN A 209 17.14 37.30 -13.40
C ASN A 209 16.05 37.78 -12.41
N ARG A 210 14.79 37.33 -12.59
CA ARG A 210 13.69 37.59 -11.64
C ARG A 210 13.32 36.32 -10.93
N VAL A 211 12.98 36.42 -9.65
CA VAL A 211 12.57 35.31 -8.80
C VAL A 211 11.09 35.45 -8.50
N TYR A 212 10.32 34.44 -8.80
CA TYR A 212 8.87 34.34 -8.52
C TYR A 212 8.67 33.25 -7.48
N ILE A 213 8.21 33.62 -6.27
CA ILE A 213 8.06 32.69 -5.14
C ILE A 213 6.60 32.60 -4.76
N ARG A 214 6.13 31.35 -4.51
CA ARG A 214 4.79 31.08 -3.95
C ARG A 214 4.92 30.04 -2.83
N GLY A 215 4.22 30.24 -1.71
CA GLY A 215 4.15 29.29 -0.58
C GLY A 215 4.02 29.95 0.78
N ALA A 216 4.24 29.18 1.84
CA ALA A 216 4.03 29.59 3.23
C ALA A 216 4.94 30.75 3.71
N TYR A 217 6.06 30.99 3.02
CA TYR A 217 6.94 32.11 3.32
C TYR A 217 6.61 33.32 2.46
N LYS A 218 5.90 34.28 3.02
CA LYS A 218 5.81 35.64 2.47
C LYS A 218 7.13 36.37 2.77
N THR A 219 8.09 36.29 1.86
CA THR A 219 9.20 37.24 1.88
C THR A 219 8.68 38.61 1.45
N LYS A 220 8.95 39.62 2.28
CA LYS A 220 8.55 41.02 2.07
C LYS A 220 9.23 41.70 0.86
N GLU A 221 10.07 40.98 0.12
CA GLU A 221 10.83 41.51 -1.01
C GLU A 221 10.49 40.80 -2.33
N ASP A 222 9.55 41.40 -3.00
CA ASP A 222 9.01 40.95 -4.30
C ASP A 222 9.94 41.31 -5.50
N ARG A 223 11.14 41.82 -5.30
CA ARG A 223 12.07 42.24 -6.37
C ARG A 223 13.51 42.25 -5.91
N THR A 224 14.26 41.20 -6.12
CA THR A 224 15.71 41.30 -6.17
C THR A 224 16.18 41.08 -7.62
N GLN A 225 16.61 42.16 -8.29
CA GLN A 225 17.48 42.11 -9.44
C GLN A 225 18.87 41.62 -8.96
N GLY A 226 19.27 40.44 -9.35
CA GLY A 226 20.57 39.87 -9.08
C GLY A 226 20.80 38.68 -10.00
N GLU A 227 22.07 38.33 -10.26
CA GLU A 227 22.41 37.13 -11.03
C GLU A 227 21.74 35.89 -10.46
N ALA A 228 21.22 35.02 -11.31
CA ALA A 228 20.38 33.87 -10.91
C ALA A 228 21.07 32.98 -9.88
N GLU A 229 22.36 32.73 -9.98
CA GLU A 229 23.15 31.97 -8.99
C GLU A 229 23.25 32.66 -7.64
N THR A 230 23.40 33.99 -7.61
CA THR A 230 23.45 34.77 -6.38
C THR A 230 22.11 34.79 -5.70
N SER A 231 21.01 34.73 -6.46
CA SER A 231 19.63 34.66 -5.94
C SER A 231 19.33 33.28 -5.32
N ILE A 232 19.82 32.19 -5.90
CA ILE A 232 19.70 30.84 -5.32
C ILE A 232 20.46 30.75 -3.99
N LEU A 233 21.71 31.22 -3.97
CA LEU A 233 22.55 31.23 -2.75
C LEU A 233 21.97 32.12 -1.66
N ARG A 234 21.38 33.27 -2.00
CA ARG A 234 20.68 34.15 -1.05
C ARG A 234 19.40 33.50 -0.51
N LEU A 235 18.60 32.85 -1.36
CA LEU A 235 17.45 32.08 -0.93
C LEU A 235 17.84 30.92 0.00
N GLN A 236 18.89 30.17 -0.29
CA GLN A 236 19.39 29.14 0.59
C GLN A 236 19.93 29.65 1.93
N LYS A 237 20.55 30.85 1.95
CA LYS A 237 21.05 31.49 3.19
C LYS A 237 19.95 32.16 4.01
N SER A 238 18.89 32.67 3.39
CA SER A 238 17.79 33.34 4.09
C SER A 238 16.77 32.38 4.71
N LEU A 239 16.90 31.09 4.45
CA LEU A 239 15.96 30.04 4.88
C LEU A 239 16.72 28.94 5.68
N PRO A 240 17.08 29.20 6.95
CA PRO A 240 18.04 28.39 7.71
C PRO A 240 17.61 26.96 8.06
N ASP A 241 16.34 26.58 7.85
CA ASP A 241 15.78 25.27 8.28
C ASP A 241 15.28 24.36 7.13
N MET A 242 15.89 24.43 5.95
CA MET A 242 15.40 23.67 4.79
C MET A 242 16.26 22.43 4.47
N PRO A 243 15.76 21.24 4.77
CA PRO A 243 16.56 20.02 4.53
C PRO A 243 16.40 19.43 3.13
N HIS A 244 15.32 19.72 2.39
CA HIS A 244 15.06 19.12 1.09
C HIS A 244 14.65 20.17 0.05
N VAL A 245 15.63 20.71 -0.68
CA VAL A 245 15.42 21.60 -1.81
C VAL A 245 15.79 20.87 -3.10
N LEU A 246 14.84 20.80 -4.03
CA LEU A 246 15.06 20.29 -5.38
C LEU A 246 15.20 21.48 -6.33
N THR A 247 16.31 21.58 -7.03
CA THR A 247 16.56 22.62 -8.05
C THR A 247 16.68 21.96 -9.42
N LEU A 248 15.82 22.35 -10.34
CA LEU A 248 15.75 21.82 -11.69
C LEU A 248 16.04 22.95 -12.70
N PRO A 249 17.07 22.80 -13.55
CA PRO A 249 17.39 23.80 -14.57
C PRO A 249 16.40 23.71 -15.73
N VAL A 250 15.93 24.87 -16.17
CA VAL A 250 15.19 25.03 -17.42
C VAL A 250 16.22 25.37 -18.50
N ARG A 251 16.52 24.43 -19.40
CA ARG A 251 17.57 24.56 -20.42
C ARG A 251 16.95 24.73 -21.81
N TRP A 252 17.43 25.70 -22.56
CA TRP A 252 17.15 25.85 -23.99
C TRP A 252 18.42 25.53 -24.76
N GLN A 253 18.38 24.50 -25.61
CA GLN A 253 19.60 23.92 -26.19
C GLN A 253 20.60 23.58 -25.08
N ASP A 254 21.78 24.20 -25.07
CA ASP A 254 22.81 24.01 -24.04
C ASP A 254 22.83 25.12 -22.97
N GLU A 255 22.00 26.16 -23.13
CA GLU A 255 21.97 27.29 -22.20
C GLU A 255 20.90 27.13 -21.12
N ILE A 256 21.23 27.49 -19.88
CA ILE A 256 20.28 27.53 -18.76
C ILE A 256 19.57 28.87 -18.78
N ILE A 257 18.29 28.89 -19.09
CA ILE A 257 17.44 30.09 -19.15
C ILE A 257 16.70 30.38 -17.86
N GLY A 258 16.69 29.43 -16.93
CA GLY A 258 16.04 29.60 -15.66
C GLY A 258 16.14 28.35 -14.78
N TYR A 259 15.46 28.43 -13.62
CA TYR A 259 15.41 27.33 -12.65
C TYR A 259 14.00 27.22 -12.07
N ILE A 260 13.56 25.99 -11.79
CA ILE A 260 12.42 25.69 -10.95
C ILE A 260 12.97 25.12 -9.65
N ILE A 261 12.63 25.72 -8.53
CA ILE A 261 13.07 25.32 -7.20
C ILE A 261 11.84 24.94 -6.38
N ALA A 262 11.87 23.80 -5.75
CA ALA A 262 10.81 23.30 -4.90
C ALA A 262 11.38 22.88 -3.54
N ALA A 263 10.69 23.21 -2.45
CA ALA A 263 11.13 22.87 -1.09
C ALA A 263 10.03 22.13 -0.32
N LYS A 264 10.46 21.11 0.43
CA LYS A 264 9.63 20.32 1.33
C LYS A 264 10.06 20.47 2.78
N SER A 265 9.17 20.06 3.71
CA SER A 265 9.44 20.04 5.13
C SER A 265 10.54 19.05 5.52
N LYS A 266 11.12 19.27 6.70
CA LYS A 266 12.11 18.38 7.31
C LYS A 266 11.47 17.00 7.57
N GLY A 267 11.99 15.95 6.91
CA GLY A 267 11.47 14.59 6.98
C GLY A 267 10.69 14.13 5.75
N ASP A 268 10.24 15.05 4.88
CA ASP A 268 9.56 14.70 3.64
C ASP A 268 10.53 14.59 2.47
N THR A 269 10.50 13.46 1.76
CA THR A 269 11.28 13.26 0.53
C THR A 269 10.44 13.55 -0.71
N PHE A 270 11.10 13.94 -1.80
CA PHE A 270 10.43 14.05 -3.09
C PHE A 270 10.07 12.67 -3.63
N THR A 271 8.79 12.46 -3.93
CA THR A 271 8.35 11.24 -4.60
C THR A 271 8.83 11.22 -6.05
N LYS A 272 9.02 10.03 -6.62
CA LYS A 272 9.39 9.87 -8.03
C LYS A 272 8.43 10.64 -8.95
N MET A 273 7.12 10.54 -8.69
CA MET A 273 6.08 11.24 -9.44
C MET A 273 6.20 12.76 -9.32
N GLY A 274 6.52 13.30 -8.13
CA GLY A 274 6.72 14.73 -7.93
C GLY A 274 7.93 15.26 -8.71
N ILE A 275 9.01 14.49 -8.76
CA ILE A 275 10.21 14.85 -9.57
C ILE A 275 9.88 14.80 -11.06
N GLU A 276 9.19 13.76 -11.54
CA GLU A 276 8.78 13.62 -12.94
C GLU A 276 7.83 14.75 -13.37
N PHE A 277 6.91 15.15 -12.50
CA PHE A 277 6.03 16.29 -12.74
C PHE A 277 6.81 17.60 -12.89
N LEU A 278 7.71 17.91 -11.95
CA LEU A 278 8.52 19.13 -12.02
C LEU A 278 9.44 19.15 -13.24
N ASN A 279 10.01 18.02 -13.62
CA ASN A 279 10.77 17.88 -14.87
C ASN A 279 9.88 18.13 -16.10
N GLY A 280 8.67 17.58 -16.11
CA GLY A 280 7.69 17.84 -17.17
C GLY A 280 7.34 19.33 -17.30
N VAL A 281 7.18 20.03 -16.17
CA VAL A 281 6.97 21.50 -16.18
C VAL A 281 8.18 22.22 -16.77
N CYS A 282 9.40 21.82 -16.43
CA CYS A 282 10.62 22.40 -17.04
C CYS A 282 10.60 22.24 -18.57
N HIS A 283 10.27 21.05 -19.07
CA HIS A 283 10.19 20.79 -20.52
C HIS A 283 9.09 21.60 -21.20
N ILE A 284 7.92 21.74 -20.58
CA ILE A 284 6.82 22.55 -21.14
C ILE A 284 7.20 24.03 -21.18
N CYS A 285 7.84 24.55 -20.13
CA CYS A 285 8.34 25.93 -20.13
C CYS A 285 9.30 26.20 -21.29
N LEU A 286 10.15 25.22 -21.65
CA LEU A 286 11.07 25.31 -22.77
C LEU A 286 10.38 25.52 -24.12
N LEU A 287 9.27 24.79 -24.37
CA LEU A 287 8.54 24.84 -25.64
C LEU A 287 7.98 26.24 -25.93
N TYR A 288 7.76 27.05 -24.90
CA TYR A 288 7.15 28.37 -25.00
C TYR A 288 8.12 29.55 -24.74
N THR A 289 9.37 29.25 -24.39
CA THR A 289 10.44 30.27 -24.18
C THR A 289 11.37 30.42 -25.36
N SER A 290 11.15 29.66 -26.46
CA SER A 290 11.91 29.85 -27.68
C SER A 290 11.72 31.27 -28.21
N PRO A 291 12.80 31.96 -28.64
CA PRO A 291 12.72 33.28 -29.23
C PRO A 291 11.92 33.31 -30.52
#